data_ba01932ff0dcf3df636d6d937610b680
#
_entry.id   ba01932ff0dcf3df636d6d937610b680
#
_cell.length_a   1.000
_cell.length_b   1.000
_cell.length_c   1.000
_cell.angle_alpha   90.00
_cell.angle_beta   90.00
_cell.angle_gamma   90.00
#
_symmetry.space_group_name_H-M   'P 1'
#
loop_
_entity.id
_entity.type
_entity.pdbx_description
1 polymer ?
#
loop_
_entity_poly.entity_id
_entity_poly.type
_entity_poly.pdbx_seq_one_letter_code
_entity_poly.pdbx_strand_id
1 'polypeptide(L)'
;MRKSGILMHISSLPGAGGIGSLGKEAYAFADFLETSGMKLWQVLPMGPTGYGESPYQSFSVHAGNPMLISTEKLVADGLLTLDPGEEFMPTQDERVEFDQVRENKEKLLRKAFHQSEKGLLPEIRQFLRDERWVSDFALFTAVKQHFGGVMWRQWPDEGIKMRRKESLLQYRMMLDEDVRYHVFCQFIFFRQWKEFKTYCNNKGIALFGDMPIYVAEDSADTWTQPEVFQLDKNRAPKRVAGVPPDYFSADGQMWGNPLYRWTYLFFRRYDWWVERMRGMSKLYDIVRVDHFIGFANYYSIPYGAPNARSGKWIVGPGKKLFRRLKKELPNLRVVAEDLGVQSDRVRELLKFVGCPGMKVATFGFGGDADGNQHFPGNWSENYVAYTGTHDNDTTAGWIATADETTLKAAKDYLHFDGTDDGVEAFIRCVLSSPCCMAVVPMQDVLHLGSEARMNLPGTIGGNWAWRMKPGAATEDVARHLREMNQEYQRI
;
A
#
# COMPACT_ATOMS: atom_id res chain seq x y z
N MET A 1 23.14 11.23 3.44
CA MET A 1 22.54 11.47 4.77
C MET A 1 21.55 10.34 5.01
N ARG A 2 21.66 9.63 6.15
CA ARG A 2 20.74 8.59 6.57
C ARG A 2 19.42 9.24 6.99
N LYS A 3 18.27 8.58 6.72
CA LYS A 3 16.95 9.10 7.08
C LYS A 3 16.20 8.11 7.95
N SER A 4 15.34 8.61 8.81
CA SER A 4 14.38 7.81 9.57
C SER A 4 12.95 8.18 9.22
N GLY A 5 12.01 7.30 9.51
CA GLY A 5 10.60 7.51 9.26
C GLY A 5 9.69 6.55 10.02
N ILE A 6 8.41 6.80 9.90
CA ILE A 6 7.35 6.00 10.50
C ILE A 6 6.53 5.31 9.41
N LEU A 7 6.22 4.03 9.63
CA LEU A 7 5.19 3.30 8.87
C LEU A 7 3.84 3.51 9.59
N MET A 8 2.94 4.24 8.93
CA MET A 8 1.60 4.51 9.43
C MET A 8 0.64 4.71 8.25
N HIS A 9 -0.29 3.81 8.04
CA HIS A 9 -1.27 3.99 6.97
C HIS A 9 -2.28 5.08 7.32
N ILE A 10 -2.77 5.82 6.32
CA ILE A 10 -3.72 6.92 6.54
C ILE A 10 -4.99 6.42 7.25
N SER A 11 -5.53 5.23 6.88
CA SER A 11 -6.71 4.66 7.54
C SER A 11 -6.54 4.41 9.04
N SER A 12 -5.30 4.24 9.50
CA SER A 12 -4.95 3.96 10.90
C SER A 12 -4.78 5.22 11.74
N LEU A 13 -4.90 6.40 11.16
CA LEU A 13 -4.95 7.65 11.93
C LEU A 13 -6.27 7.74 12.70
N PRO A 14 -6.30 8.42 13.87
CA PRO A 14 -7.56 8.81 14.48
C PRO A 14 -8.32 9.74 13.54
N GLY A 15 -9.57 9.96 13.77
CA GLY A 15 -10.35 10.91 12.96
C GLY A 15 -11.85 10.65 13.00
N ALA A 16 -12.61 11.67 12.75
CA ALA A 16 -14.04 11.57 12.58
C ALA A 16 -14.40 10.74 11.34
N GLY A 17 -15.52 10.05 11.37
CA GLY A 17 -15.98 9.20 10.28
C GLY A 17 -15.50 7.74 10.38
N GLY A 18 -14.99 7.32 11.56
CA GLY A 18 -14.65 5.91 11.84
C GLY A 18 -13.40 5.37 11.16
N ILE A 19 -12.68 6.20 10.39
CA ILE A 19 -11.45 5.85 9.68
C ILE A 19 -10.53 7.07 9.57
N GLY A 20 -9.23 6.88 9.55
CA GLY A 20 -8.29 7.95 9.24
C GLY A 20 -8.47 8.46 7.80
N SER A 21 -8.31 9.76 7.62
CA SER A 21 -8.54 10.43 6.33
C SER A 21 -7.51 11.54 6.07
N LEU A 22 -7.55 12.14 4.88
CA LEU A 22 -6.70 13.26 4.47
C LEU A 22 -7.18 14.59 5.10
N GLY A 23 -7.56 14.53 6.40
CA GLY A 23 -8.05 15.62 7.22
C GLY A 23 -7.04 16.10 8.25
N LYS A 24 -7.52 16.85 9.24
CA LYS A 24 -6.71 17.51 10.28
C LYS A 24 -5.75 16.55 10.99
N GLU A 25 -6.12 15.29 11.21
CA GLU A 25 -5.29 14.31 11.90
C GLU A 25 -4.08 13.88 11.06
N ALA A 26 -4.23 13.82 9.73
CA ALA A 26 -3.11 13.56 8.84
C ALA A 26 -2.11 14.73 8.85
N TYR A 27 -2.60 15.96 8.86
CA TYR A 27 -1.75 17.14 8.98
C TYR A 27 -1.06 17.21 10.35
N ALA A 28 -1.79 16.93 11.43
CA ALA A 28 -1.23 16.86 12.78
C ALA A 28 -0.15 15.75 12.90
N PHE A 29 -0.34 14.60 12.24
CA PHE A 29 0.67 13.56 12.22
C PHE A 29 1.92 13.96 11.41
N ALA A 30 1.76 14.75 10.33
CA ALA A 30 2.90 15.36 9.66
C ALA A 30 3.66 16.34 10.55
N ASP A 31 2.96 17.12 11.40
CA ASP A 31 3.57 18.00 12.40
C ASP A 31 4.31 17.20 13.47
N PHE A 32 3.74 16.08 13.93
CA PHE A 32 4.40 15.14 14.83
C PHE A 32 5.72 14.60 14.23
N LEU A 33 5.69 14.18 12.95
CA LEU A 33 6.90 13.69 12.27
C LEU A 33 7.98 14.77 12.13
N GLU A 34 7.61 16.01 11.83
CA GLU A 34 8.53 17.13 11.79
C GLU A 34 9.18 17.37 13.17
N THR A 35 8.36 17.40 14.22
CA THR A 35 8.81 17.56 15.62
C THR A 35 9.73 16.42 16.04
N SER A 36 9.43 15.17 15.63
CA SER A 36 10.26 13.99 15.92
C SER A 36 11.57 13.94 15.12
N GLY A 37 11.78 14.86 14.15
CA GLY A 37 12.93 14.81 13.25
C GLY A 37 12.82 13.73 12.17
N MET A 38 11.68 13.04 12.05
CA MET A 38 11.45 12.04 11.01
C MET A 38 11.36 12.66 9.63
N LYS A 39 11.96 12.03 8.63
CA LYS A 39 12.05 12.52 7.24
C LYS A 39 11.24 11.69 6.25
N LEU A 40 10.70 10.55 6.69
CA LEU A 40 9.91 9.64 5.86
C LEU A 40 8.59 9.32 6.56
N TRP A 41 7.52 9.33 5.78
CA TRP A 41 6.23 8.77 6.17
C TRP A 41 5.88 7.66 5.20
N GLN A 42 5.98 6.40 5.64
CA GLN A 42 5.59 5.26 4.83
C GLN A 42 4.11 4.97 5.00
N VAL A 43 3.41 4.82 3.86
CA VAL A 43 2.00 4.42 3.78
C VAL A 43 1.87 3.14 2.95
N LEU A 44 0.81 2.37 3.20
CA LEU A 44 0.42 1.21 2.41
C LEU A 44 -0.24 1.66 1.09
N PRO A 45 -0.54 0.76 0.13
CA PRO A 45 -1.20 1.15 -1.11
C PRO A 45 -2.51 1.91 -0.86
N MET A 46 -2.69 3.04 -1.55
CA MET A 46 -3.78 3.99 -1.33
C MET A 46 -5.00 3.73 -2.21
N GLY A 47 -5.06 2.58 -2.89
CA GLY A 47 -6.16 2.22 -3.79
C GLY A 47 -7.44 1.79 -3.07
N PRO A 48 -8.61 1.81 -3.76
CA PRO A 48 -9.86 1.32 -3.19
C PRO A 48 -9.77 -0.18 -2.92
N THR A 49 -10.19 -0.59 -1.73
CA THR A 49 -10.14 -1.98 -1.25
C THR A 49 -11.42 -2.73 -1.61
N GLY A 50 -11.30 -4.04 -1.75
CA GLY A 50 -12.41 -4.96 -1.96
C GLY A 50 -12.64 -5.88 -0.76
N TYR A 51 -13.10 -7.09 -1.04
CA TYR A 51 -13.32 -8.10 -0.02
C TYR A 51 -12.04 -8.38 0.78
N GLY A 52 -12.17 -8.39 2.12
CA GLY A 52 -11.04 -8.57 3.05
C GLY A 52 -10.23 -7.30 3.32
N GLU A 53 -10.61 -6.16 2.77
CA GLU A 53 -10.06 -4.81 2.99
C GLU A 53 -8.55 -4.67 2.73
N SER A 54 -7.94 -5.67 2.06
CA SER A 54 -6.51 -5.63 1.75
C SER A 54 -6.19 -4.51 0.76
N PRO A 55 -5.29 -3.56 1.08
CA PRO A 55 -4.84 -2.54 0.15
C PRO A 55 -4.04 -3.12 -1.03
N TYR A 56 -3.57 -4.38 -0.90
CA TYR A 56 -2.84 -5.10 -1.97
C TYR A 56 -3.78 -5.76 -3.00
N GLN A 57 -5.09 -5.79 -2.74
CA GLN A 57 -6.14 -6.31 -3.64
C GLN A 57 -7.05 -5.16 -4.11
N SER A 58 -6.45 -4.11 -4.65
CA SER A 58 -7.17 -2.92 -5.09
C SER A 58 -7.91 -3.13 -6.42
N PHE A 59 -9.06 -2.47 -6.56
CA PHE A 59 -9.83 -2.43 -7.81
C PHE A 59 -9.17 -1.64 -8.96
N SER A 60 -8.07 -0.94 -8.69
CA SER A 60 -7.28 -0.23 -9.70
C SER A 60 -5.87 0.04 -9.22
N VAL A 61 -4.90 0.00 -10.13
CA VAL A 61 -3.50 0.38 -9.87
C VAL A 61 -3.29 1.90 -9.85
N HIS A 62 -4.31 2.69 -10.19
CA HIS A 62 -4.23 4.14 -10.33
C HIS A 62 -5.15 4.89 -9.35
N ALA A 63 -6.30 4.30 -9.02
CA ALA A 63 -7.35 4.98 -8.26
C ALA A 63 -6.97 5.18 -6.78
N GLY A 64 -7.42 6.31 -6.22
CA GLY A 64 -7.38 6.55 -4.79
C GLY A 64 -8.62 6.00 -4.07
N ASN A 65 -8.45 5.61 -2.81
CA ASN A 65 -9.53 5.07 -1.99
C ASN A 65 -10.46 6.19 -1.50
N PRO A 66 -11.74 6.22 -1.90
CA PRO A 66 -12.69 7.26 -1.46
C PRO A 66 -12.90 7.30 0.05
N MET A 67 -12.70 6.20 0.77
CA MET A 67 -12.80 6.19 2.24
C MET A 67 -11.78 7.09 2.92
N LEU A 68 -10.65 7.38 2.26
CA LEU A 68 -9.60 8.26 2.79
C LEU A 68 -9.86 9.76 2.51
N ILE A 69 -10.91 10.11 1.75
CA ILE A 69 -11.32 11.50 1.56
C ILE A 69 -11.78 12.06 2.92
N SER A 70 -11.25 13.22 3.29
CA SER A 70 -11.75 13.95 4.48
C SER A 70 -13.06 14.67 4.16
N THR A 71 -14.13 14.22 4.77
CA THR A 71 -15.44 14.89 4.69
C THR A 71 -15.48 16.18 5.49
N GLU A 72 -14.73 16.28 6.59
CA GLU A 72 -14.54 17.53 7.36
C GLU A 72 -13.89 18.61 6.49
N LYS A 73 -12.89 18.23 5.68
CA LYS A 73 -12.25 19.14 4.72
C LYS A 73 -13.22 19.58 3.62
N LEU A 74 -14.13 18.70 3.18
CA LEU A 74 -15.18 19.11 2.23
C LEU A 74 -16.11 20.16 2.82
N VAL A 75 -16.44 20.07 4.12
CA VAL A 75 -17.20 21.12 4.81
C VAL A 75 -16.41 22.41 4.88
N ALA A 76 -15.15 22.35 5.28
CA ALA A 76 -14.28 23.53 5.36
C ALA A 76 -14.07 24.22 4.01
N ASP A 77 -14.00 23.44 2.92
CA ASP A 77 -13.85 23.93 1.55
C ASP A 77 -15.20 24.42 0.94
N GLY A 78 -16.32 24.33 1.68
CA GLY A 78 -17.65 24.71 1.20
C GLY A 78 -18.26 23.78 0.14
N LEU A 79 -17.75 22.54 0.04
CA LEU A 79 -18.21 21.53 -0.92
C LEU A 79 -19.25 20.57 -0.33
N LEU A 80 -19.42 20.58 0.99
CA LEU A 80 -20.40 19.80 1.72
C LEU A 80 -21.02 20.66 2.82
N THR A 81 -22.35 20.74 2.84
CA THR A 81 -23.11 21.30 3.95
C THR A 81 -23.87 20.18 4.64
N LEU A 82 -23.66 20.02 5.95
CA LEU A 82 -24.39 19.05 6.76
C LEU A 82 -25.78 19.56 7.09
N ASP A 83 -26.77 18.68 7.23
CA ASP A 83 -28.10 19.02 7.69
C ASP A 83 -28.08 19.29 9.20
N PRO A 84 -29.06 20.06 9.73
CA PRO A 84 -29.18 20.25 11.17
C PRO A 84 -29.27 18.91 11.92
N GLY A 85 -28.33 18.67 12.87
CA GLY A 85 -28.25 17.42 13.63
C GLY A 85 -27.51 16.27 12.92
N GLU A 86 -27.00 16.49 11.70
CA GLU A 86 -26.14 15.52 11.04
C GLU A 86 -24.68 15.69 11.53
N GLU A 87 -24.11 14.62 12.04
CA GLU A 87 -22.75 14.60 12.59
C GLU A 87 -21.89 13.56 11.88
N PHE A 88 -20.57 13.74 11.95
CA PHE A 88 -19.63 12.70 11.54
C PHE A 88 -19.65 11.54 12.55
N MET A 89 -19.36 10.32 12.07
CA MET A 89 -19.18 9.18 12.99
C MET A 89 -18.10 9.51 14.04
N PRO A 90 -18.28 9.07 15.29
CA PRO A 90 -17.33 9.31 16.37
C PRO A 90 -15.98 8.60 16.11
N THR A 91 -14.93 9.09 16.78
CA THR A 91 -13.53 8.67 16.58
C THR A 91 -13.04 7.64 17.59
N GLN A 92 -13.89 7.08 18.45
CA GLN A 92 -13.50 6.42 19.69
C GLN A 92 -12.93 5.00 19.53
N ASP A 93 -13.11 4.36 18.37
CA ASP A 93 -12.73 2.96 18.20
C ASP A 93 -11.28 2.82 17.73
N GLU A 94 -10.56 1.86 18.31
CA GLU A 94 -9.19 1.49 17.94
C GLU A 94 -9.15 0.62 16.66
N ARG A 95 -10.31 0.36 16.09
CA ARG A 95 -10.48 -0.41 14.86
C ARG A 95 -11.44 0.26 13.90
N VAL A 96 -11.19 0.02 12.61
CA VAL A 96 -12.09 0.47 11.54
C VAL A 96 -13.21 -0.55 11.35
N GLU A 97 -14.46 -0.10 11.48
CA GLU A 97 -15.65 -0.86 11.11
C GLU A 97 -16.00 -0.53 9.64
N PHE A 98 -15.35 -1.24 8.71
CA PHE A 98 -15.32 -0.89 7.29
C PHE A 98 -16.70 -0.75 6.64
N ASP A 99 -17.67 -1.62 6.99
CA ASP A 99 -19.01 -1.56 6.40
C ASP A 99 -19.75 -0.30 6.82
N GLN A 100 -19.70 0.06 8.11
CA GLN A 100 -20.31 1.30 8.62
C GLN A 100 -19.62 2.54 8.02
N VAL A 101 -18.28 2.50 7.94
CA VAL A 101 -17.50 3.58 7.33
C VAL A 101 -17.89 3.77 5.87
N ARG A 102 -18.00 2.69 5.11
CA ARG A 102 -18.34 2.72 3.68
C ARG A 102 -19.71 3.34 3.47
N GLU A 103 -20.72 2.89 4.21
CA GLU A 103 -22.09 3.42 4.12
C GLU A 103 -22.14 4.92 4.45
N ASN A 104 -21.53 5.32 5.56
CA ASN A 104 -21.51 6.72 5.98
C ASN A 104 -20.73 7.61 5.00
N LYS A 105 -19.55 7.17 4.55
CA LYS A 105 -18.75 7.91 3.56
C LYS A 105 -19.49 8.06 2.23
N GLU A 106 -20.11 7.01 1.74
CA GLU A 106 -20.86 7.07 0.49
C GLU A 106 -21.99 8.07 0.58
N LYS A 107 -22.78 8.07 1.68
CA LYS A 107 -23.84 9.04 1.93
C LYS A 107 -23.31 10.49 1.87
N LEU A 108 -22.23 10.78 2.61
CA LEU A 108 -21.66 12.13 2.68
C LEU A 108 -21.01 12.56 1.36
N LEU A 109 -20.34 11.66 0.67
CA LEU A 109 -19.70 11.96 -0.62
C LEU A 109 -20.73 12.17 -1.74
N ARG A 110 -21.83 11.41 -1.76
CA ARG A 110 -22.95 11.65 -2.69
C ARG A 110 -23.60 13.00 -2.43
N LYS A 111 -23.79 13.36 -1.15
CA LYS A 111 -24.30 14.68 -0.78
C LYS A 111 -23.37 15.81 -1.27
N ALA A 112 -22.06 15.68 -1.03
CA ALA A 112 -21.06 16.63 -1.54
C ALA A 112 -21.07 16.72 -3.08
N PHE A 113 -21.16 15.58 -3.77
CA PHE A 113 -21.28 15.53 -5.22
C PHE A 113 -22.49 16.35 -5.73
N HIS A 114 -23.69 16.11 -5.19
CA HIS A 114 -24.89 16.85 -5.60
C HIS A 114 -24.80 18.35 -5.31
N GLN A 115 -24.15 18.73 -4.22
CA GLN A 115 -24.01 20.13 -3.83
C GLN A 115 -22.95 20.89 -4.65
N SER A 116 -21.86 20.23 -5.06
CA SER A 116 -20.67 20.93 -5.54
C SER A 116 -20.19 20.57 -6.96
N GLU A 117 -20.65 19.46 -7.55
CA GLU A 117 -20.16 18.98 -8.87
C GLU A 117 -20.23 20.08 -9.94
N LYS A 118 -21.36 20.79 -10.03
CA LYS A 118 -21.56 21.80 -11.08
C LYS A 118 -20.54 22.94 -11.01
N GLY A 119 -20.17 23.35 -9.80
CA GLY A 119 -19.14 24.38 -9.58
C GLY A 119 -17.72 23.92 -9.93
N LEU A 120 -17.48 22.61 -9.86
CA LEU A 120 -16.16 21.99 -10.10
C LEU A 120 -15.98 21.44 -11.52
N LEU A 121 -16.97 21.60 -12.40
CA LEU A 121 -16.91 21.05 -13.77
C LEU A 121 -15.67 21.43 -14.57
N PRO A 122 -15.14 22.68 -14.54
CA PRO A 122 -13.93 23.01 -15.26
C PRO A 122 -12.71 22.19 -14.81
N GLU A 123 -12.53 22.06 -13.50
CA GLU A 123 -11.41 21.33 -12.88
C GLU A 123 -11.54 19.82 -13.10
N ILE A 124 -12.76 19.27 -12.97
CA ILE A 124 -13.06 17.85 -13.24
C ILE A 124 -12.76 17.52 -14.72
N ARG A 125 -13.14 18.39 -15.65
CA ARG A 125 -12.83 18.22 -17.08
C ARG A 125 -11.33 18.24 -17.34
N GLN A 126 -10.58 19.10 -16.64
CA GLN A 126 -9.11 19.10 -16.76
C GLN A 126 -8.53 17.80 -16.19
N PHE A 127 -8.97 17.38 -15.03
CA PHE A 127 -8.54 16.12 -14.41
C PHE A 127 -8.79 14.91 -15.33
N LEU A 128 -9.94 14.83 -16.00
CA LEU A 128 -10.24 13.77 -16.97
C LEU A 128 -9.34 13.81 -18.22
N ARG A 129 -8.84 14.97 -18.62
CA ARG A 129 -7.84 15.08 -19.70
C ARG A 129 -6.46 14.59 -19.28
N ASP A 130 -6.08 14.90 -18.04
CA ASP A 130 -4.76 14.58 -17.49
C ASP A 130 -4.64 13.13 -17.03
N GLU A 131 -5.76 12.53 -16.57
CA GLU A 131 -5.84 11.19 -15.98
C GLU A 131 -6.86 10.31 -16.74
N ARG A 132 -6.46 9.83 -17.91
CA ARG A 132 -7.37 9.10 -18.84
C ARG A 132 -7.99 7.83 -18.27
N TRP A 133 -7.31 7.19 -17.32
CA TRP A 133 -7.78 5.98 -16.65
C TRP A 133 -9.07 6.20 -15.85
N VAL A 134 -9.32 7.43 -15.37
CA VAL A 134 -10.45 7.78 -14.49
C VAL A 134 -11.79 7.42 -15.12
N SER A 135 -11.97 7.72 -16.40
CA SER A 135 -13.22 7.47 -17.12
C SER A 135 -13.59 5.98 -17.18
N ASP A 136 -12.60 5.11 -17.38
CA ASP A 136 -12.83 3.67 -17.42
C ASP A 136 -12.97 3.07 -16.02
N PHE A 137 -12.22 3.56 -15.05
CA PHE A 137 -12.37 3.19 -13.64
C PHE A 137 -13.76 3.56 -13.10
N ALA A 138 -14.24 4.77 -13.36
CA ALA A 138 -15.56 5.23 -12.93
C ALA A 138 -16.68 4.36 -13.52
N LEU A 139 -16.59 4.05 -14.80
CA LEU A 139 -17.55 3.12 -15.43
C LEU A 139 -17.47 1.72 -14.84
N PHE A 140 -16.26 1.19 -14.61
CA PHE A 140 -16.06 -0.12 -13.98
C PHE A 140 -16.75 -0.17 -12.61
N THR A 141 -16.54 0.85 -11.77
CA THR A 141 -17.09 0.89 -10.43
C THR A 141 -18.61 1.04 -10.45
N ALA A 142 -19.16 1.88 -11.32
CA ALA A 142 -20.61 2.07 -11.48
C ALA A 142 -21.27 0.76 -11.95
N VAL A 143 -20.71 0.07 -12.94
CA VAL A 143 -21.23 -1.21 -13.44
C VAL A 143 -21.12 -2.30 -12.36
N LYS A 144 -20.00 -2.33 -11.62
CA LYS A 144 -19.82 -3.28 -10.51
C LYS A 144 -20.88 -3.07 -9.42
N GLN A 145 -21.16 -1.85 -9.03
CA GLN A 145 -22.24 -1.53 -8.08
C GLN A 145 -23.62 -1.90 -8.62
N HIS A 146 -23.90 -1.58 -9.90
CA HIS A 146 -25.14 -1.95 -10.57
C HIS A 146 -25.44 -3.46 -10.52
N PHE A 147 -24.41 -4.30 -10.61
CA PHE A 147 -24.53 -5.76 -10.49
C PHE A 147 -24.29 -6.28 -9.06
N GLY A 148 -24.48 -5.45 -8.04
CA GLY A 148 -24.42 -5.87 -6.63
C GLY A 148 -23.01 -6.19 -6.12
N GLY A 149 -21.97 -5.60 -6.70
CA GLY A 149 -20.58 -5.73 -6.23
C GLY A 149 -19.87 -7.02 -6.65
N VAL A 150 -20.52 -7.91 -7.42
CA VAL A 150 -19.90 -9.16 -7.88
C VAL A 150 -18.69 -8.90 -8.78
N MET A 151 -17.79 -9.87 -8.82
CA MET A 151 -16.61 -9.84 -9.70
C MET A 151 -17.00 -9.58 -11.16
N TRP A 152 -16.24 -8.72 -11.87
CA TRP A 152 -16.60 -8.30 -13.24
C TRP A 152 -16.75 -9.47 -14.22
N ARG A 153 -16.05 -10.58 -14.04
CA ARG A 153 -16.23 -11.80 -14.86
C ARG A 153 -17.58 -12.49 -14.62
N GLN A 154 -18.24 -12.21 -13.52
CA GLN A 154 -19.56 -12.74 -13.16
C GLN A 154 -20.72 -11.81 -13.59
N TRP A 155 -20.44 -10.66 -14.20
CA TRP A 155 -21.49 -9.79 -14.70
C TRP A 155 -22.36 -10.55 -15.72
N PRO A 156 -23.70 -10.42 -15.63
CA PRO A 156 -24.60 -11.19 -16.49
C PRO A 156 -24.60 -10.74 -17.94
N ASP A 157 -24.32 -9.45 -18.22
CA ASP A 157 -24.24 -8.91 -19.58
C ASP A 157 -22.87 -9.16 -20.19
N GLU A 158 -22.83 -10.06 -21.19
CA GLU A 158 -21.62 -10.42 -21.91
C GLU A 158 -21.04 -9.25 -22.72
N GLY A 159 -21.90 -8.30 -23.16
CA GLY A 159 -21.47 -7.14 -23.93
C GLY A 159 -20.59 -6.20 -23.11
N ILE A 160 -21.03 -5.85 -21.91
CA ILE A 160 -20.24 -4.98 -20.99
C ILE A 160 -19.02 -5.72 -20.43
N LYS A 161 -19.16 -7.01 -20.09
CA LYS A 161 -18.06 -7.87 -19.65
C LYS A 161 -16.93 -7.89 -20.67
N MET A 162 -17.25 -8.04 -21.94
CA MET A 162 -16.29 -8.08 -23.05
C MET A 162 -15.95 -6.68 -23.60
N ARG A 163 -16.46 -5.62 -23.00
CA ARG A 163 -16.25 -4.21 -23.41
C ARG A 163 -16.67 -3.94 -24.86
N ARG A 164 -17.80 -4.48 -25.30
CA ARG A 164 -18.35 -4.15 -26.62
C ARG A 164 -18.72 -2.68 -26.66
N LYS A 165 -18.43 -2.01 -27.76
CA LYS A 165 -18.57 -0.56 -27.90
C LYS A 165 -20.00 -0.08 -27.59
N GLU A 166 -20.97 -0.80 -28.09
CA GLU A 166 -22.41 -0.50 -27.90
C GLU A 166 -22.79 -0.62 -26.42
N SER A 167 -22.36 -1.69 -25.73
CA SER A 167 -22.62 -1.89 -24.31
C SER A 167 -21.91 -0.83 -23.47
N LEU A 168 -20.66 -0.47 -23.79
CA LEU A 168 -19.96 0.62 -23.09
C LEU A 168 -20.75 1.96 -23.19
N LEU A 169 -21.28 2.28 -24.36
CA LEU A 169 -22.09 3.49 -24.54
C LEU A 169 -23.40 3.39 -23.75
N GLN A 170 -24.11 2.27 -23.87
CA GLN A 170 -25.37 2.02 -23.17
C GLN A 170 -25.20 2.17 -21.65
N TYR A 171 -24.21 1.51 -21.04
CA TYR A 171 -24.01 1.59 -19.59
C TYR A 171 -23.51 2.96 -19.13
N ARG A 172 -22.71 3.67 -19.95
CA ARG A 172 -22.36 5.08 -19.65
C ARG A 172 -23.58 6.00 -19.61
N MET A 173 -24.53 5.80 -20.50
CA MET A 173 -25.78 6.58 -20.50
C MET A 173 -26.71 6.18 -19.36
N MET A 174 -26.86 4.87 -19.12
CA MET A 174 -27.73 4.34 -18.08
C MET A 174 -27.26 4.71 -16.67
N LEU A 175 -25.96 4.72 -16.43
CA LEU A 175 -25.32 4.95 -15.14
C LEU A 175 -24.59 6.31 -15.09
N ASP A 176 -25.04 7.32 -15.86
CA ASP A 176 -24.33 8.58 -16.01
C ASP A 176 -24.06 9.28 -14.68
N GLU A 177 -25.04 9.32 -13.79
CA GLU A 177 -24.90 9.93 -12.47
C GLU A 177 -23.86 9.19 -11.62
N ASP A 178 -23.89 7.86 -11.56
CA ASP A 178 -22.92 7.07 -10.80
C ASP A 178 -21.51 7.20 -11.37
N VAL A 179 -21.37 7.22 -12.70
CA VAL A 179 -20.07 7.44 -13.35
C VAL A 179 -19.52 8.82 -12.97
N ARG A 180 -20.34 9.88 -13.03
CA ARG A 180 -19.93 11.23 -12.62
C ARG A 180 -19.57 11.29 -11.14
N TYR A 181 -20.33 10.61 -10.28
CA TYR A 181 -20.04 10.50 -8.85
C TYR A 181 -18.66 9.86 -8.61
N HIS A 182 -18.34 8.75 -9.28
CA HIS A 182 -17.02 8.12 -9.13
C HIS A 182 -15.88 8.96 -9.69
N VAL A 183 -16.11 9.70 -10.78
CA VAL A 183 -15.16 10.71 -11.28
C VAL A 183 -14.93 11.80 -10.23
N PHE A 184 -16.00 12.32 -9.63
CA PHE A 184 -15.94 13.33 -8.56
C PHE A 184 -15.12 12.80 -7.37
N CYS A 185 -15.36 11.59 -6.89
CA CYS A 185 -14.61 11.01 -5.78
C CYS A 185 -13.11 10.92 -6.10
N GLN A 186 -12.74 10.51 -7.31
CA GLN A 186 -11.33 10.47 -7.71
C GLN A 186 -10.73 11.87 -7.79
N PHE A 187 -11.43 12.83 -8.37
CA PHE A 187 -10.99 14.23 -8.43
C PHE A 187 -10.75 14.80 -7.02
N ILE A 188 -11.66 14.61 -6.08
CA ILE A 188 -11.53 15.07 -4.69
C ILE A 188 -10.35 14.38 -4.00
N PHE A 189 -10.22 13.04 -4.14
CA PHE A 189 -9.11 12.31 -3.54
C PHE A 189 -7.75 12.89 -4.00
N PHE A 190 -7.55 13.03 -5.31
CA PHE A 190 -6.29 13.53 -5.85
C PHE A 190 -6.03 15.00 -5.52
N ARG A 191 -7.08 15.81 -5.40
CA ARG A 191 -6.98 17.20 -4.92
C ARG A 191 -6.48 17.24 -3.48
N GLN A 192 -7.13 16.52 -2.56
CA GLN A 192 -6.74 16.45 -1.15
C GLN A 192 -5.35 15.82 -0.99
N TRP A 193 -5.04 14.76 -1.73
CA TRP A 193 -3.73 14.11 -1.70
C TRP A 193 -2.60 15.06 -2.14
N LYS A 194 -2.81 15.80 -3.22
CA LYS A 194 -1.83 16.76 -3.73
C LYS A 194 -1.53 17.86 -2.70
N GLU A 195 -2.56 18.41 -2.08
CA GLU A 195 -2.43 19.41 -1.02
C GLU A 195 -1.67 18.85 0.17
N PHE A 196 -2.06 17.66 0.63
CA PHE A 196 -1.43 16.95 1.73
C PHE A 196 0.06 16.62 1.44
N LYS A 197 0.35 16.06 0.26
CA LYS A 197 1.73 15.78 -0.15
C LYS A 197 2.59 17.06 -0.16
N THR A 198 2.05 18.14 -0.68
CA THR A 198 2.74 19.44 -0.68
C THR A 198 3.04 19.90 0.74
N TYR A 199 2.10 19.75 1.66
CA TYR A 199 2.30 20.08 3.08
C TYR A 199 3.43 19.25 3.70
N CYS A 200 3.43 17.93 3.53
CA CYS A 200 4.49 17.05 4.01
C CYS A 200 5.86 17.43 3.43
N ASN A 201 5.93 17.66 2.11
CA ASN A 201 7.18 18.01 1.45
C ASN A 201 7.73 19.37 1.92
N ASN A 202 6.88 20.35 2.19
CA ASN A 202 7.29 21.65 2.76
C ASN A 202 7.90 21.51 4.16
N LYS A 203 7.54 20.47 4.89
CA LYS A 203 8.13 20.11 6.19
C LYS A 203 9.37 19.20 6.06
N GLY A 204 9.82 18.94 4.83
CA GLY A 204 10.95 18.04 4.57
C GLY A 204 10.65 16.56 4.77
N ILE A 205 9.37 16.19 4.85
CA ILE A 205 8.89 14.81 4.97
C ILE A 205 8.59 14.27 3.57
N ALA A 206 9.26 13.19 3.19
CA ALA A 206 8.99 12.48 1.95
C ALA A 206 7.92 11.40 2.18
N LEU A 207 6.91 11.36 1.31
CA LEU A 207 5.91 10.30 1.30
C LEU A 207 6.48 9.05 0.63
N PHE A 208 6.53 7.97 1.39
CA PHE A 208 7.07 6.69 0.98
C PHE A 208 5.89 5.74 0.78
N GLY A 209 5.49 5.54 -0.48
CA GLY A 209 4.36 4.69 -0.84
C GLY A 209 4.74 3.25 -1.05
N ASP A 210 3.71 2.43 -1.24
CA ASP A 210 3.82 1.01 -1.49
C ASP A 210 3.04 0.62 -2.75
N MET A 211 3.59 -0.31 -3.53
CA MET A 211 3.01 -0.75 -4.79
C MET A 211 3.12 -2.27 -4.93
N PRO A 212 2.01 -3.01 -4.90
CA PRO A 212 2.01 -4.43 -5.22
C PRO A 212 2.49 -4.68 -6.64
N ILE A 213 3.38 -5.68 -6.86
CA ILE A 213 3.78 -6.02 -8.23
C ILE A 213 2.58 -6.48 -9.06
N TYR A 214 1.70 -7.30 -8.48
CA TYR A 214 0.55 -7.86 -9.18
C TYR A 214 -0.70 -6.98 -9.05
N VAL A 215 -1.70 -7.31 -9.87
CA VAL A 215 -2.98 -6.61 -9.96
C VAL A 215 -4.07 -7.58 -9.57
N ALA A 216 -5.08 -7.13 -8.84
CA ALA A 216 -6.22 -7.96 -8.50
C ALA A 216 -6.95 -8.46 -9.77
N GLU A 217 -7.41 -9.72 -9.75
CA GLU A 217 -8.24 -10.26 -10.84
C GLU A 217 -9.50 -9.42 -11.03
N ASP A 218 -10.12 -9.01 -9.95
CA ASP A 218 -11.31 -8.15 -9.96
C ASP A 218 -10.92 -6.67 -9.91
N SER A 219 -10.45 -6.15 -11.03
CA SER A 219 -10.01 -4.75 -11.16
C SER A 219 -10.38 -4.15 -12.51
N ALA A 220 -10.44 -2.81 -12.52
CA ALA A 220 -10.59 -2.04 -13.74
C ALA A 220 -9.46 -2.35 -14.74
N ASP A 221 -8.25 -2.60 -14.25
CA ASP A 221 -7.08 -2.87 -15.08
C ASP A 221 -7.21 -4.17 -15.87
N THR A 222 -7.63 -5.25 -15.23
CA THR A 222 -7.85 -6.55 -15.91
C THR A 222 -9.05 -6.51 -16.84
N TRP A 223 -10.08 -5.74 -16.51
CA TRP A 223 -11.24 -5.55 -17.37
C TRP A 223 -10.92 -4.67 -18.58
N THR A 224 -10.16 -3.59 -18.41
CA THR A 224 -9.88 -2.62 -19.49
C THR A 224 -8.75 -3.04 -20.41
N GLN A 225 -7.72 -3.73 -19.88
CA GLN A 225 -6.49 -4.09 -20.59
C GLN A 225 -6.14 -5.57 -20.44
N PRO A 226 -7.07 -6.49 -20.80
CA PRO A 226 -6.90 -7.94 -20.59
C PRO A 226 -5.70 -8.53 -21.35
N GLU A 227 -5.26 -7.89 -22.41
CA GLU A 227 -4.08 -8.29 -23.20
C GLU A 227 -2.75 -8.16 -22.43
N VAL A 228 -2.73 -7.37 -21.36
CA VAL A 228 -1.58 -7.21 -20.44
C VAL A 228 -1.37 -8.48 -19.62
N PHE A 229 -2.43 -9.25 -19.38
CA PHE A 229 -2.44 -10.37 -18.46
C PHE A 229 -2.58 -11.73 -19.20
N GLN A 230 -2.19 -12.82 -18.53
CA GLN A 230 -2.33 -14.19 -19.05
C GLN A 230 -3.76 -14.68 -18.86
N LEU A 231 -4.70 -14.12 -19.59
CA LEU A 231 -6.10 -14.53 -19.60
C LEU A 231 -6.40 -15.43 -20.80
N ASP A 232 -7.44 -16.25 -20.69
CA ASP A 232 -8.01 -17.03 -21.78
C ASP A 232 -9.01 -16.21 -22.63
N LYS A 233 -9.70 -16.87 -23.57
CA LYS A 233 -10.72 -16.24 -24.43
C LYS A 233 -11.95 -15.75 -23.66
N ASN A 234 -12.24 -16.35 -22.50
CA ASN A 234 -13.34 -15.99 -21.61
C ASN A 234 -12.89 -15.00 -20.52
N ARG A 235 -11.67 -14.45 -20.64
CA ARG A 235 -11.06 -13.54 -19.69
C ARG A 235 -10.74 -14.14 -18.31
N ALA A 236 -10.76 -15.48 -18.16
CA ALA A 236 -10.30 -16.14 -16.95
C ALA A 236 -8.76 -16.21 -16.93
N PRO A 237 -8.12 -16.07 -15.77
CA PRO A 237 -6.69 -16.28 -15.66
C PRO A 237 -6.31 -17.68 -16.12
N LYS A 238 -5.23 -17.82 -16.88
CA LYS A 238 -4.62 -19.12 -17.19
C LYS A 238 -3.72 -19.57 -16.05
N ARG A 239 -3.06 -18.61 -15.44
CA ARG A 239 -2.11 -18.81 -14.37
C ARG A 239 -2.14 -17.60 -13.43
N VAL A 240 -1.86 -17.87 -12.15
CA VAL A 240 -1.87 -16.87 -11.08
C VAL A 240 -0.54 -16.82 -10.35
N ALA A 241 -0.33 -15.71 -9.67
CA ALA A 241 0.83 -15.45 -8.84
C ALA A 241 0.74 -16.17 -7.48
N GLY A 242 1.88 -16.35 -6.87
CA GLY A 242 2.05 -16.89 -5.53
C GLY A 242 3.51 -17.18 -5.23
N VAL A 243 3.76 -17.96 -4.19
CA VAL A 243 5.08 -18.47 -3.81
C VAL A 243 5.04 -19.97 -3.56
N PRO A 244 6.17 -20.69 -3.74
CA PRO A 244 6.22 -22.13 -3.49
C PRO A 244 6.04 -22.46 -2.01
N PRO A 245 5.80 -23.73 -1.68
CA PRO A 245 5.97 -24.23 -0.33
C PRO A 245 7.31 -23.82 0.27
N ASP A 246 7.27 -23.35 1.52
CA ASP A 246 8.44 -22.98 2.30
C ASP A 246 8.26 -23.40 3.77
N TYR A 247 9.16 -22.94 4.63
CA TYR A 247 9.11 -23.23 6.07
C TYR A 247 7.83 -22.68 6.75
N PHE A 248 7.30 -21.57 6.24
CA PHE A 248 6.12 -20.90 6.81
C PHE A 248 4.80 -21.44 6.28
N SER A 249 4.79 -22.04 5.08
CA SER A 249 3.60 -22.59 4.43
C SER A 249 3.92 -23.86 3.65
N ALA A 250 3.49 -25.01 4.20
CA ALA A 250 3.68 -26.34 3.57
C ALA A 250 2.97 -26.47 2.20
N ASP A 251 1.97 -25.64 1.92
CA ASP A 251 1.23 -25.60 0.64
C ASP A 251 1.65 -24.44 -0.26
N GLY A 252 2.56 -23.57 0.22
CA GLY A 252 2.88 -22.31 -0.41
C GLY A 252 1.71 -21.32 -0.31
N GLN A 253 1.82 -20.19 -1.01
CA GLN A 253 0.75 -19.19 -1.04
C GLN A 253 0.24 -18.99 -2.46
N MET A 254 -1.06 -18.95 -2.63
CA MET A 254 -1.76 -18.63 -3.87
C MET A 254 -2.44 -17.26 -3.71
N TRP A 255 -1.98 -16.24 -4.44
CA TRP A 255 -2.50 -14.87 -4.29
C TRP A 255 -3.69 -14.56 -5.21
N GLY A 256 -3.94 -15.42 -6.22
CA GLY A 256 -5.06 -15.27 -7.15
C GLY A 256 -4.86 -14.21 -8.25
N ASN A 257 -3.85 -13.36 -8.15
CA ASN A 257 -3.57 -12.31 -9.13
C ASN A 257 -3.15 -12.90 -10.49
N PRO A 258 -3.74 -12.48 -11.62
CA PRO A 258 -3.34 -12.95 -12.94
C PRO A 258 -1.91 -12.50 -13.28
N LEU A 259 -1.15 -13.41 -13.91
CA LEU A 259 0.21 -13.13 -14.32
C LEU A 259 0.28 -12.24 -15.55
N TYR A 260 1.34 -11.43 -15.67
CA TYR A 260 1.57 -10.58 -16.84
C TYR A 260 1.97 -11.35 -18.08
N ARG A 261 1.54 -10.91 -19.25
CA ARG A 261 2.03 -11.36 -20.56
C ARG A 261 3.30 -10.59 -20.93
N TRP A 262 4.42 -10.93 -20.31
CA TRP A 262 5.68 -10.20 -20.45
C TRP A 262 6.17 -10.08 -21.89
N THR A 263 5.86 -11.07 -22.76
CA THR A 263 6.17 -11.00 -24.20
C THR A 263 5.37 -9.88 -24.88
N TYR A 264 4.06 -9.77 -24.60
CA TYR A 264 3.24 -8.69 -25.13
C TYR A 264 3.76 -7.33 -24.65
N LEU A 265 4.02 -7.20 -23.35
CA LEU A 265 4.55 -5.97 -22.74
C LEU A 265 5.91 -5.60 -23.32
N PHE A 266 6.79 -6.55 -23.61
CA PHE A 266 8.08 -6.29 -24.27
C PHE A 266 7.90 -5.65 -25.66
N PHE A 267 7.01 -6.19 -26.50
CA PHE A 267 6.71 -5.63 -27.82
C PHE A 267 6.03 -4.25 -27.75
N ARG A 268 5.28 -4.01 -26.68
CA ARG A 268 4.70 -2.71 -26.33
C ARG A 268 5.69 -1.80 -25.58
N ARG A 269 6.98 -2.13 -25.55
CA ARG A 269 8.02 -1.37 -24.85
C ARG A 269 7.73 -1.09 -23.39
N TYR A 270 6.96 -1.96 -22.74
CA TYR A 270 6.54 -1.83 -21.34
C TYR A 270 5.75 -0.54 -21.03
N ASP A 271 5.03 0.03 -22.01
CA ASP A 271 4.28 1.27 -21.85
C ASP A 271 3.32 1.23 -20.66
N TRP A 272 2.62 0.13 -20.46
CA TRP A 272 1.75 -0.05 -19.29
C TRP A 272 2.49 0.11 -17.95
N TRP A 273 3.67 -0.47 -17.82
CA TRP A 273 4.49 -0.34 -16.62
C TRP A 273 5.06 1.08 -16.44
N VAL A 274 5.40 1.75 -17.53
CA VAL A 274 5.82 3.16 -17.49
C VAL A 274 4.70 4.04 -16.98
N GLU A 275 3.46 3.85 -17.47
CA GLU A 275 2.30 4.62 -16.99
C GLU A 275 1.99 4.33 -15.52
N ARG A 276 2.02 3.06 -15.10
CA ARG A 276 1.82 2.68 -13.70
C ARG A 276 2.84 3.36 -12.78
N MET A 277 4.13 3.26 -13.11
CA MET A 277 5.19 3.88 -12.31
C MET A 277 5.17 5.41 -12.35
N ARG A 278 4.71 6.00 -13.46
CA ARG A 278 4.45 7.44 -13.55
C ARG A 278 3.34 7.87 -12.61
N GLY A 279 2.25 7.11 -12.52
CA GLY A 279 1.18 7.32 -11.54
C GLY A 279 1.71 7.29 -10.11
N MET A 280 2.51 6.27 -9.78
CA MET A 280 3.14 6.14 -8.46
C MET A 280 4.07 7.32 -8.13
N SER A 281 4.86 7.82 -9.09
CA SER A 281 5.75 8.97 -8.88
C SER A 281 5.01 10.29 -8.68
N LYS A 282 3.76 10.42 -9.14
CA LYS A 282 2.90 11.57 -8.81
C LYS A 282 2.40 11.49 -7.35
N LEU A 283 2.05 10.28 -6.89
CA LEU A 283 1.56 10.06 -5.54
C LEU A 283 2.68 10.14 -4.50
N TYR A 284 3.83 9.54 -4.74
CA TYR A 284 4.86 9.33 -3.74
C TYR A 284 6.22 9.91 -4.15
N ASP A 285 7.07 10.17 -3.19
CA ASP A 285 8.46 10.60 -3.37
C ASP A 285 9.40 9.40 -3.46
N ILE A 286 9.03 8.29 -2.80
CA ILE A 286 9.72 7.00 -2.82
C ILE A 286 8.65 5.91 -2.97
N VAL A 287 8.92 4.87 -3.75
CA VAL A 287 7.98 3.76 -3.98
C VAL A 287 8.63 2.45 -3.55
N ARG A 288 8.11 1.81 -2.49
CA ARG A 288 8.41 0.40 -2.22
C ARG A 288 7.69 -0.43 -3.27
N VAL A 289 8.42 -1.29 -3.94
CA VAL A 289 7.85 -2.26 -4.86
C VAL A 289 7.78 -3.59 -4.15
N ASP A 290 6.57 -3.98 -3.80
CA ASP A 290 6.27 -5.24 -3.15
C ASP A 290 6.58 -6.43 -4.06
N HIS A 291 7.13 -7.50 -3.48
CA HIS A 291 7.58 -8.70 -4.20
C HIS A 291 8.48 -8.40 -5.41
N PHE A 292 9.45 -7.50 -5.25
CA PHE A 292 10.37 -7.08 -6.32
C PHE A 292 11.07 -8.25 -7.01
N ILE A 293 11.35 -9.34 -6.29
CA ILE A 293 11.97 -10.56 -6.83
C ILE A 293 11.20 -11.12 -8.03
N GLY A 294 9.89 -10.90 -8.12
CA GLY A 294 9.02 -11.31 -9.22
C GLY A 294 9.40 -10.72 -10.58
N PHE A 295 10.15 -9.62 -10.62
CA PHE A 295 10.70 -9.10 -11.88
C PHE A 295 11.91 -9.90 -12.40
N ALA A 296 12.64 -10.57 -11.53
CA ALA A 296 13.73 -11.46 -11.93
C ALA A 296 13.19 -12.86 -12.24
N ASN A 297 12.48 -13.45 -11.30
CA ASN A 297 11.79 -14.73 -11.42
C ASN A 297 10.45 -14.64 -10.68
N TYR A 298 9.39 -15.08 -11.31
CA TYR A 298 8.06 -15.14 -10.69
C TYR A 298 7.54 -16.57 -10.62
N TYR A 299 6.78 -16.85 -9.56
CA TYR A 299 6.18 -18.18 -9.39
C TYR A 299 4.82 -18.23 -10.07
N SER A 300 4.60 -19.23 -10.88
CA SER A 300 3.46 -19.36 -11.79
C SER A 300 2.67 -20.61 -11.46
N ILE A 301 1.44 -20.44 -10.95
CA ILE A 301 0.56 -21.50 -10.50
C ILE A 301 -0.59 -21.64 -11.51
N PRO A 302 -1.00 -22.87 -11.93
CA PRO A 302 -2.20 -23.05 -12.75
C PRO A 302 -3.43 -22.47 -12.05
N TYR A 303 -4.28 -21.72 -12.78
CA TYR A 303 -5.54 -21.22 -12.23
C TYR A 303 -6.45 -22.41 -11.86
N GLY A 304 -7.07 -22.33 -10.67
CA GLY A 304 -7.91 -23.43 -10.16
C GLY A 304 -7.14 -24.59 -9.50
N ALA A 305 -5.81 -24.49 -9.38
CA ALA A 305 -5.04 -25.45 -8.58
C ALA A 305 -5.46 -25.41 -7.11
N PRO A 306 -5.44 -26.54 -6.38
CA PRO A 306 -5.85 -26.56 -4.97
C PRO A 306 -4.87 -25.87 -4.02
N ASN A 307 -3.60 -25.75 -4.42
CA ASN A 307 -2.53 -25.10 -3.67
C ASN A 307 -1.38 -24.69 -4.59
N ALA A 308 -0.32 -24.11 -4.04
CA ALA A 308 0.81 -23.62 -4.82
C ALA A 308 1.83 -24.70 -5.23
N ARG A 309 1.71 -25.95 -4.78
CA ARG A 309 2.70 -27.02 -5.02
C ARG A 309 2.91 -27.33 -6.52
N SER A 310 1.88 -27.15 -7.36
CA SER A 310 1.94 -27.37 -8.81
C SER A 310 2.52 -26.19 -9.59
N GLY A 311 2.97 -25.17 -8.92
CA GLY A 311 3.59 -24.00 -9.54
C GLY A 311 5.01 -24.24 -10.04
N LYS A 312 5.53 -23.27 -10.78
CA LYS A 312 6.93 -23.28 -11.26
C LYS A 312 7.49 -21.89 -11.40
N TRP A 313 8.79 -21.75 -11.20
CA TRP A 313 9.52 -20.52 -11.43
C TRP A 313 9.65 -20.22 -12.92
N ILE A 314 9.35 -18.99 -13.29
CA ILE A 314 9.44 -18.46 -14.65
C ILE A 314 10.31 -17.20 -14.62
N VAL A 315 11.11 -17.02 -15.67
CA VAL A 315 11.97 -15.84 -15.83
C VAL A 315 11.11 -14.60 -16.09
N GLY A 316 11.33 -13.55 -15.30
CA GLY A 316 10.67 -12.26 -15.42
C GLY A 316 11.31 -11.32 -16.46
N PRO A 317 10.81 -10.08 -16.61
CA PRO A 317 11.28 -9.10 -17.59
C PRO A 317 12.70 -8.59 -17.28
N GLY A 318 13.11 -8.61 -16.02
CA GLY A 318 14.44 -8.27 -15.53
C GLY A 318 14.94 -6.90 -15.98
N LYS A 319 16.23 -6.84 -16.32
CA LYS A 319 16.94 -5.59 -16.69
C LYS A 319 16.29 -4.81 -17.86
N LYS A 320 15.51 -5.49 -18.74
CA LYS A 320 14.88 -4.82 -19.90
C LYS A 320 13.80 -3.82 -19.47
N LEU A 321 12.94 -4.21 -18.53
CA LEU A 321 11.92 -3.33 -17.96
C LEU A 321 12.58 -2.13 -17.25
N PHE A 322 13.52 -2.37 -16.35
CA PHE A 322 14.15 -1.30 -15.56
C PHE A 322 15.00 -0.34 -16.41
N ARG A 323 15.60 -0.81 -17.52
CA ARG A 323 16.25 0.07 -18.47
C ARG A 323 15.25 1.06 -19.09
N ARG A 324 14.04 0.60 -19.40
CA ARG A 324 12.97 1.45 -19.91
C ARG A 324 12.49 2.43 -18.84
N LEU A 325 12.24 1.97 -17.62
CA LEU A 325 11.81 2.82 -16.51
C LEU A 325 12.84 3.90 -16.19
N LYS A 326 14.12 3.58 -16.10
CA LYS A 326 15.19 4.55 -15.87
C LYS A 326 15.26 5.64 -16.97
N LYS A 327 14.96 5.26 -18.22
CA LYS A 327 14.94 6.22 -19.34
C LYS A 327 13.74 7.17 -19.26
N GLU A 328 12.55 6.65 -18.95
CA GLU A 328 11.31 7.43 -18.98
C GLU A 328 11.04 8.19 -17.67
N LEU A 329 11.57 7.70 -16.57
CA LEU A 329 11.33 8.20 -15.21
C LEU A 329 12.68 8.29 -14.45
N PRO A 330 13.60 9.16 -14.86
CA PRO A 330 14.96 9.21 -14.30
C PRO A 330 15.00 9.59 -12.83
N ASN A 331 13.97 10.28 -12.32
CA ASN A 331 13.87 10.72 -10.92
C ASN A 331 13.06 9.76 -10.04
N LEU A 332 12.60 8.63 -10.58
CA LEU A 332 11.85 7.64 -9.81
C LEU A 332 12.76 7.00 -8.77
N ARG A 333 12.36 7.09 -7.49
CA ARG A 333 13.05 6.43 -6.38
C ARG A 333 12.29 5.17 -6.01
N VAL A 334 12.97 4.04 -6.07
CA VAL A 334 12.40 2.72 -5.78
C VAL A 334 13.14 2.10 -4.60
N VAL A 335 12.41 1.43 -3.72
CA VAL A 335 12.91 0.48 -2.73
C VAL A 335 12.38 -0.89 -3.13
N ALA A 336 13.24 -1.89 -3.16
CA ALA A 336 12.85 -3.24 -3.50
C ALA A 336 12.46 -4.01 -2.23
N GLU A 337 11.25 -4.57 -2.18
CA GLU A 337 10.98 -5.66 -1.25
C GLU A 337 11.66 -6.91 -1.84
N ASP A 338 12.75 -7.30 -1.23
CA ASP A 338 13.62 -8.41 -1.63
C ASP A 338 13.70 -9.51 -0.56
N LEU A 339 12.64 -9.61 0.24
CA LEU A 339 12.49 -10.64 1.27
C LEU A 339 12.29 -12.02 0.62
N GLY A 340 12.85 -13.05 1.24
CA GLY A 340 12.78 -14.42 0.75
C GLY A 340 14.04 -14.88 -0.01
N VAL A 341 13.92 -15.96 -0.80
CA VAL A 341 15.07 -16.60 -1.46
C VAL A 341 15.60 -15.76 -2.61
N GLN A 342 16.83 -15.26 -2.45
CA GLN A 342 17.50 -14.46 -3.46
C GLN A 342 18.36 -15.33 -4.39
N SER A 343 17.87 -15.60 -5.60
CA SER A 343 18.67 -16.21 -6.67
C SER A 343 19.71 -15.23 -7.22
N ASP A 344 20.71 -15.74 -7.95
CA ASP A 344 21.71 -14.88 -8.63
C ASP A 344 21.07 -13.83 -9.53
N ARG A 345 19.97 -14.18 -10.21
CA ARG A 345 19.21 -13.25 -11.05
C ARG A 345 18.61 -12.10 -10.26
N VAL A 346 18.12 -12.36 -9.05
CA VAL A 346 17.59 -11.32 -8.17
C VAL A 346 18.71 -10.39 -7.75
N ARG A 347 19.85 -10.94 -7.28
CA ARG A 347 21.03 -10.15 -6.90
C ARG A 347 21.55 -9.28 -8.04
N GLU A 348 21.65 -9.86 -9.25
CA GLU A 348 22.05 -9.11 -10.45
C GLU A 348 21.05 -8.00 -10.84
N LEU A 349 19.75 -8.24 -10.67
CA LEU A 349 18.73 -7.23 -10.95
C LEU A 349 18.80 -6.09 -9.94
N LEU A 350 18.88 -6.39 -8.64
CA LEU A 350 19.05 -5.39 -7.58
C LEU A 350 20.30 -4.53 -7.82
N LYS A 351 21.44 -5.16 -8.14
CA LYS A 351 22.67 -4.44 -8.49
C LYS A 351 22.51 -3.55 -9.72
N PHE A 352 21.80 -4.01 -10.75
CA PHE A 352 21.55 -3.23 -11.97
C PHE A 352 20.62 -2.04 -11.71
N VAL A 353 19.59 -2.25 -10.90
CA VAL A 353 18.64 -1.17 -10.53
C VAL A 353 19.31 -0.19 -9.58
N GLY A 354 20.13 -0.68 -8.65
CA GLY A 354 20.84 0.15 -7.67
C GLY A 354 19.94 0.72 -6.59
N CYS A 355 18.73 0.18 -6.41
CA CYS A 355 17.81 0.60 -5.36
C CYS A 355 18.11 -0.11 -4.03
N PRO A 356 17.75 0.50 -2.89
CA PRO A 356 17.82 -0.18 -1.60
C PRO A 356 16.91 -1.40 -1.55
N GLY A 357 17.37 -2.47 -0.89
CA GLY A 357 16.57 -3.60 -0.44
C GLY A 357 16.04 -3.37 0.98
N MET A 358 15.49 -4.42 1.60
CA MET A 358 14.90 -4.34 2.94
C MET A 358 15.62 -5.25 3.94
N LYS A 359 15.69 -4.81 5.19
CA LYS A 359 16.15 -5.58 6.36
C LYS A 359 15.12 -5.47 7.46
N VAL A 360 14.73 -6.61 8.03
CA VAL A 360 13.72 -6.69 9.09
C VAL A 360 14.38 -7.27 10.34
N ALA A 361 14.44 -6.52 11.41
CA ALA A 361 15.18 -6.87 12.61
C ALA A 361 14.62 -8.12 13.31
N THR A 362 13.31 -8.28 13.36
CA THR A 362 12.67 -9.48 13.94
C THR A 362 13.01 -10.78 13.20
N PHE A 363 13.49 -10.73 11.95
CA PHE A 363 13.99 -11.89 11.21
C PHE A 363 15.47 -12.18 11.46
N GLY A 364 16.15 -11.32 12.20
CA GLY A 364 17.60 -11.37 12.40
C GLY A 364 18.08 -12.47 13.38
N PHE A 365 17.22 -12.95 14.26
CA PHE A 365 17.64 -13.73 15.44
C PHE A 365 17.31 -15.22 15.38
N GLY A 366 16.64 -15.68 14.32
CA GLY A 366 16.41 -17.11 14.08
C GLY A 366 17.56 -17.75 13.28
N GLY A 367 18.15 -18.83 13.80
CA GLY A 367 19.18 -19.61 13.09
C GLY A 367 20.62 -19.06 13.22
N ASP A 368 21.47 -19.39 12.24
CA ASP A 368 22.87 -18.97 12.23
C ASP A 368 23.03 -17.49 11.86
N ALA A 369 23.62 -16.71 12.76
CA ALA A 369 23.83 -15.27 12.58
C ALA A 369 24.69 -14.94 11.35
N ASP A 370 25.75 -15.72 11.09
CA ASP A 370 26.68 -15.44 9.98
C ASP A 370 26.00 -15.62 8.60
N GLY A 371 25.09 -16.59 8.49
CA GLY A 371 24.32 -16.86 7.26
C GLY A 371 23.03 -16.01 7.13
N ASN A 372 22.56 -15.39 8.20
CA ASN A 372 21.32 -14.64 8.21
C ASN A 372 21.50 -13.22 7.68
N GLN A 373 21.00 -12.96 6.47
CA GLN A 373 21.06 -11.62 5.87
C GLN A 373 20.29 -10.54 6.66
N HIS A 374 19.39 -10.93 7.56
CA HIS A 374 18.60 -10.02 8.41
C HIS A 374 19.24 -9.78 9.78
N PHE A 375 20.30 -10.52 10.13
CA PHE A 375 21.05 -10.25 11.36
C PHE A 375 21.64 -8.84 11.30
N PRO A 376 21.43 -7.98 12.32
CA PRO A 376 21.79 -6.56 12.23
C PRO A 376 23.27 -6.31 11.95
N GLY A 377 24.16 -7.19 12.43
CA GLY A 377 25.61 -7.13 12.16
C GLY A 377 25.98 -7.28 10.68
N ASN A 378 25.09 -7.83 9.83
CA ASN A 378 25.30 -8.03 8.40
C ASN A 378 24.71 -6.93 7.52
N TRP A 379 24.14 -5.88 8.10
CA TRP A 379 23.49 -4.81 7.33
C TRP A 379 24.51 -3.84 6.72
N SER A 380 24.16 -3.27 5.57
CA SER A 380 24.98 -2.29 4.86
C SER A 380 24.15 -1.08 4.41
N GLU A 381 24.79 -0.08 3.83
CA GLU A 381 24.18 1.21 3.54
C GLU A 381 22.98 1.15 2.58
N ASN A 382 23.03 0.28 1.55
CA ASN A 382 22.00 0.26 0.51
C ASN A 382 20.76 -0.57 0.90
N TYR A 383 20.25 -0.35 2.12
CA TYR A 383 19.03 -0.99 2.63
C TYR A 383 18.14 0.01 3.39
N VAL A 384 16.87 -0.38 3.51
CA VAL A 384 15.92 0.17 4.46
C VAL A 384 15.79 -0.82 5.62
N ALA A 385 16.11 -0.39 6.84
CA ALA A 385 15.97 -1.19 8.04
C ALA A 385 14.60 -0.97 8.68
N TYR A 386 13.96 -2.04 9.14
CA TYR A 386 12.68 -2.07 9.83
C TYR A 386 12.79 -2.85 11.14
N THR A 387 12.07 -2.48 12.18
CA THR A 387 11.82 -3.34 13.33
C THR A 387 10.97 -4.55 12.90
N GLY A 388 9.83 -4.28 12.29
CA GLY A 388 8.91 -5.16 11.59
C GLY A 388 8.20 -4.37 10.48
N THR A 389 7.43 -5.07 9.62
CA THR A 389 6.58 -4.48 8.59
C THR A 389 5.10 -4.62 8.98
N HIS A 390 4.19 -4.15 8.12
CA HIS A 390 2.75 -4.35 8.30
C HIS A 390 2.28 -5.82 8.30
N ASP A 391 3.11 -6.73 7.78
CA ASP A 391 2.82 -8.18 7.74
C ASP A 391 3.35 -8.95 8.97
N ASN A 392 4.27 -8.32 9.72
CA ASN A 392 4.81 -8.89 10.95
C ASN A 392 3.88 -8.62 12.13
N ASP A 393 4.08 -9.34 13.22
CA ASP A 393 3.57 -8.89 14.50
C ASP A 393 4.30 -7.62 14.94
N THR A 394 3.72 -6.88 15.89
CA THR A 394 4.43 -5.79 16.55
C THR A 394 5.69 -6.34 17.24
N THR A 395 6.68 -5.50 17.46
CA THR A 395 7.91 -5.93 18.15
C THR A 395 7.60 -6.45 19.56
N ALA A 396 6.67 -5.84 20.29
CA ALA A 396 6.21 -6.33 21.59
C ALA A 396 5.53 -7.71 21.48
N GLY A 397 4.66 -7.89 20.49
CA GLY A 397 4.01 -9.18 20.21
C GLY A 397 5.02 -10.26 19.83
N TRP A 398 6.01 -9.91 19.00
CA TRP A 398 7.10 -10.83 18.65
C TRP A 398 7.91 -11.25 19.88
N ILE A 399 8.29 -10.32 20.76
CA ILE A 399 9.01 -10.62 22.01
C ILE A 399 8.21 -11.58 22.90
N ALA A 400 6.89 -11.39 22.96
CA ALA A 400 6.00 -12.22 23.77
C ALA A 400 5.79 -13.65 23.22
N THR A 401 6.02 -13.86 21.90
CA THR A 401 5.67 -15.12 21.21
C THR A 401 6.86 -15.85 20.58
N ALA A 402 8.04 -15.21 20.50
CA ALA A 402 9.24 -15.84 19.98
C ALA A 402 9.65 -17.05 20.83
N ASP A 403 10.20 -18.07 20.17
CA ASP A 403 10.78 -19.21 20.88
C ASP A 403 11.97 -18.79 21.76
N GLU A 404 12.22 -19.56 22.82
CA GLU A 404 13.21 -19.24 23.85
C GLU A 404 14.62 -19.02 23.27
N THR A 405 15.01 -19.80 22.26
CA THR A 405 16.35 -19.72 21.63
C THR A 405 16.49 -18.41 20.84
N THR A 406 15.49 -18.10 20.02
CA THR A 406 15.42 -16.88 19.22
C THR A 406 15.38 -15.63 20.09
N LEU A 407 14.53 -15.66 21.13
CA LEU A 407 14.41 -14.55 22.08
C LEU A 407 15.71 -14.32 22.88
N LYS A 408 16.37 -15.42 23.30
CA LYS A 408 17.67 -15.31 23.99
C LYS A 408 18.72 -14.69 23.08
N ALA A 409 18.81 -15.12 21.82
CA ALA A 409 19.77 -14.54 20.87
C ALA A 409 19.54 -13.02 20.67
N ALA A 410 18.26 -12.60 20.61
CA ALA A 410 17.93 -11.19 20.54
C ALA A 410 18.32 -10.42 21.80
N LYS A 411 18.03 -10.96 22.98
CA LYS A 411 18.40 -10.36 24.28
C LYS A 411 19.90 -10.21 24.43
N ASP A 412 20.66 -11.27 24.09
CA ASP A 412 22.13 -11.27 24.20
C ASP A 412 22.75 -10.23 23.25
N TYR A 413 22.21 -10.05 22.04
CA TYR A 413 22.74 -9.12 21.04
C TYR A 413 22.30 -7.67 21.29
N LEU A 414 21.02 -7.45 21.63
CA LEU A 414 20.44 -6.11 21.79
C LEU A 414 20.51 -5.59 23.23
N HIS A 415 20.87 -6.45 24.20
CA HIS A 415 21.05 -6.13 25.61
C HIS A 415 19.79 -5.58 26.31
N PHE A 416 18.69 -6.35 26.28
CA PHE A 416 17.44 -6.02 26.95
C PHE A 416 16.93 -7.18 27.82
N ASP A 417 16.09 -6.87 28.82
CA ASP A 417 15.49 -7.85 29.75
C ASP A 417 13.96 -7.94 29.58
N GLY A 418 13.27 -6.82 29.67
CA GLY A 418 11.80 -6.73 29.58
C GLY A 418 11.27 -6.49 28.18
N THR A 419 9.94 -6.49 28.03
CA THR A 419 9.30 -6.24 26.73
C THR A 419 9.47 -4.79 26.29
N ASP A 420 9.24 -3.82 27.17
CA ASP A 420 9.36 -2.40 26.83
C ASP A 420 10.81 -2.02 26.48
N ASP A 421 11.78 -2.49 27.28
CA ASP A 421 13.20 -2.32 26.96
C ASP A 421 13.58 -2.99 25.65
N GLY A 422 12.95 -4.13 25.35
CA GLY A 422 13.17 -4.86 24.10
C GLY A 422 12.65 -4.09 22.89
N VAL A 423 11.46 -3.51 22.95
CA VAL A 423 10.92 -2.68 21.86
C VAL A 423 11.85 -1.49 21.59
N GLU A 424 12.26 -0.79 22.65
CA GLU A 424 13.20 0.32 22.56
C GLU A 424 14.55 -0.14 21.98
N ALA A 425 15.07 -1.31 22.38
CA ALA A 425 16.33 -1.86 21.86
C ALA A 425 16.24 -2.18 20.36
N PHE A 426 15.13 -2.70 19.87
CA PHE A 426 14.89 -2.91 18.43
C PHE A 426 14.81 -1.59 17.66
N ILE A 427 14.13 -0.57 18.19
CA ILE A 427 14.08 0.76 17.58
C ILE A 427 15.49 1.37 17.50
N ARG A 428 16.27 1.31 18.55
CA ARG A 428 17.66 1.78 18.58
C ARG A 428 18.54 1.02 17.61
N CYS A 429 18.40 -0.30 17.51
CA CYS A 429 19.11 -1.13 16.54
C CYS A 429 18.87 -0.66 15.10
N VAL A 430 17.60 -0.43 14.73
CA VAL A 430 17.22 0.03 13.40
C VAL A 430 17.74 1.46 13.13
N LEU A 431 17.61 2.37 14.09
CA LEU A 431 18.07 3.76 13.96
C LEU A 431 19.60 3.88 13.95
N SER A 432 20.33 3.07 14.72
CA SER A 432 21.80 3.08 14.74
C SER A 432 22.43 2.46 13.51
N SER A 433 21.68 1.61 12.76
CA SER A 433 22.16 0.82 11.63
C SER A 433 22.86 1.66 10.55
N PRO A 434 23.77 1.08 9.74
CA PRO A 434 24.37 1.76 8.59
C PRO A 434 23.39 2.04 7.45
N CYS A 435 22.18 1.47 7.47
CA CYS A 435 21.19 1.55 6.40
C CYS A 435 20.84 3.01 6.05
N CYS A 436 20.69 3.30 4.75
CA CYS A 436 20.38 4.66 4.28
C CYS A 436 18.99 5.16 4.76
N MET A 437 18.08 4.24 5.04
CA MET A 437 16.78 4.53 5.63
C MET A 437 16.48 3.59 6.80
N ALA A 438 15.75 4.07 7.79
CA ALA A 438 15.25 3.31 8.92
C ALA A 438 13.78 3.67 9.11
N VAL A 439 12.89 2.67 9.14
CA VAL A 439 11.45 2.88 9.27
C VAL A 439 10.92 2.02 10.42
N VAL A 440 10.15 2.64 11.30
CA VAL A 440 9.56 2.00 12.47
C VAL A 440 8.03 2.05 12.35
N PRO A 441 7.30 0.95 12.50
CA PRO A 441 5.84 0.99 12.62
C PRO A 441 5.40 1.86 13.79
N MET A 442 4.32 2.63 13.63
CA MET A 442 3.82 3.46 14.73
C MET A 442 3.41 2.62 15.95
N GLN A 443 2.98 1.39 15.74
CA GLN A 443 2.66 0.45 16.81
C GLN A 443 3.86 0.17 17.71
N ASP A 444 5.05 0.01 17.12
CA ASP A 444 6.30 -0.19 17.88
C ASP A 444 6.70 1.08 18.63
N VAL A 445 6.55 2.26 18.00
CA VAL A 445 6.78 3.56 18.66
C VAL A 445 5.89 3.73 19.90
N LEU A 446 4.68 3.16 19.86
CA LEU A 446 3.72 3.21 20.97
C LEU A 446 3.81 1.99 21.89
N HIS A 447 4.77 1.08 21.69
CA HIS A 447 4.97 -0.16 22.46
C HIS A 447 3.72 -1.04 22.54
N LEU A 448 2.93 -1.10 21.46
CA LEU A 448 1.68 -1.86 21.41
C LEU A 448 1.94 -3.35 21.13
N GLY A 449 1.13 -4.22 21.72
CA GLY A 449 1.17 -5.67 21.55
C GLY A 449 0.49 -6.16 20.26
N SER A 450 0.31 -7.48 20.15
CA SER A 450 -0.28 -8.15 18.98
C SER A 450 -1.70 -7.69 18.63
N GLU A 451 -2.43 -7.10 19.57
CA GLU A 451 -3.76 -6.53 19.35
C GLU A 451 -3.74 -5.37 18.32
N ALA A 452 -2.57 -4.72 18.17
CA ALA A 452 -2.35 -3.64 17.22
C ALA A 452 -1.75 -4.13 15.88
N ARG A 453 -1.56 -5.43 15.68
CA ARG A 453 -1.05 -6.00 14.44
C ARG A 453 -1.91 -5.57 13.25
N MET A 454 -1.27 -5.12 12.15
CA MET A 454 -1.97 -4.64 10.96
C MET A 454 -2.50 -5.79 10.10
N ASN A 455 -1.66 -6.78 9.81
CA ASN A 455 -1.99 -7.90 8.95
C ASN A 455 -1.39 -9.22 9.43
N LEU A 456 -2.18 -10.28 9.34
CA LEU A 456 -1.73 -11.66 9.47
C LEU A 456 -1.83 -12.32 8.09
N PRO A 457 -0.72 -12.51 7.37
CA PRO A 457 -0.72 -13.08 6.02
C PRO A 457 -1.40 -14.45 5.97
N GLY A 458 -2.15 -14.70 4.88
CA GLY A 458 -2.88 -15.94 4.69
C GLY A 458 -4.23 -16.02 5.40
N THR A 459 -4.68 -14.99 6.10
CA THR A 459 -6.00 -14.91 6.74
C THR A 459 -6.90 -13.88 6.07
N ILE A 460 -8.22 -14.07 6.22
CA ILE A 460 -9.24 -13.13 5.74
C ILE A 460 -10.06 -12.65 6.93
N GLY A 461 -10.30 -11.34 7.01
CA GLY A 461 -11.01 -10.70 8.11
C GLY A 461 -10.09 -10.35 9.29
N GLY A 462 -10.47 -9.31 10.04
CA GLY A 462 -9.72 -8.81 11.19
C GLY A 462 -8.42 -8.06 10.88
N ASN A 463 -7.96 -8.08 9.63
CA ASN A 463 -6.77 -7.36 9.16
C ASN A 463 -7.08 -5.92 8.75
N TRP A 464 -6.06 -5.08 8.65
CA TRP A 464 -6.08 -3.71 8.10
C TRP A 464 -6.92 -2.72 8.91
N ALA A 465 -7.46 -3.14 10.06
CA ALA A 465 -8.44 -2.41 10.83
C ALA A 465 -7.86 -1.60 11.99
N TRP A 466 -6.61 -1.84 12.38
CA TRP A 466 -6.02 -1.14 13.53
C TRP A 466 -6.00 0.38 13.34
N ARG A 467 -6.33 1.12 14.41
CA ARG A 467 -6.27 2.58 14.48
C ARG A 467 -5.54 3.04 15.72
N MET A 468 -4.77 4.10 15.57
CA MET A 468 -4.13 4.81 16.68
C MET A 468 -5.18 5.56 17.51
N LYS A 469 -5.05 5.50 18.84
CA LYS A 469 -5.89 6.30 19.75
C LYS A 469 -5.68 7.79 19.54
N PRO A 470 -6.75 8.62 19.63
CA PRO A 470 -6.59 10.07 19.66
C PRO A 470 -5.61 10.49 20.76
N GLY A 471 -4.68 11.38 20.41
CA GLY A 471 -3.68 11.90 21.34
C GLY A 471 -2.51 10.96 21.69
N ALA A 472 -2.41 9.76 21.10
CA ALA A 472 -1.28 8.85 21.36
C ALA A 472 0.07 9.37 20.82
N ALA A 473 0.07 10.11 19.72
CA ALA A 473 1.26 10.78 19.18
C ALA A 473 1.56 12.07 19.97
N THR A 474 2.04 11.93 21.19
CA THR A 474 2.27 13.04 22.12
C THR A 474 3.57 13.80 21.81
N GLU A 475 3.73 15.01 22.39
CA GLU A 475 4.97 15.77 22.33
C GLU A 475 6.14 15.04 23.01
N ASP A 476 5.88 14.26 24.07
CA ASP A 476 6.91 13.49 24.75
C ASP A 476 7.43 12.35 23.86
N VAL A 477 6.55 11.64 23.17
CA VAL A 477 6.94 10.63 22.17
C VAL A 477 7.74 11.28 21.02
N ALA A 478 7.29 12.44 20.54
CA ALA A 478 8.00 13.17 19.49
C ALA A 478 9.41 13.61 19.93
N ARG A 479 9.55 14.09 21.17
CA ARG A 479 10.82 14.50 21.74
C ARG A 479 11.77 13.32 21.89
N HIS A 480 11.31 12.20 22.42
CA HIS A 480 12.09 10.97 22.56
C HIS A 480 12.63 10.47 21.22
N LEU A 481 11.77 10.39 20.21
CA LEU A 481 12.17 10.03 18.85
C LEU A 481 13.21 11.02 18.27
N ARG A 482 13.06 12.31 18.55
CA ARG A 482 14.01 13.33 18.11
C ARG A 482 15.39 13.16 18.74
N GLU A 483 15.44 12.87 20.04
CA GLU A 483 16.67 12.59 20.75
C GLU A 483 17.40 11.38 20.14
N MET A 484 16.70 10.28 19.88
CA MET A 484 17.27 9.12 19.19
C MET A 484 17.76 9.48 17.77
N ASN A 485 16.97 10.25 17.00
CA ASN A 485 17.38 10.67 15.66
C ASN A 485 18.63 11.56 15.66
N GLN A 486 18.79 12.40 16.68
CA GLN A 486 20.02 13.20 16.89
C GLN A 486 21.20 12.30 17.25
N GLU A 487 21.03 11.42 18.24
CA GLU A 487 22.04 10.45 18.69
C GLU A 487 22.61 9.65 17.51
N TYR A 488 21.73 9.14 16.62
CA TYR A 488 22.12 8.30 15.48
C TYR A 488 22.31 9.06 14.17
N GLN A 489 22.32 10.39 14.19
CA GLN A 489 22.59 11.27 13.04
C GLN A 489 21.68 11.01 11.84
N ARG A 490 20.37 10.92 12.07
CA ARG A 490 19.35 10.73 11.03
C ARG A 490 18.52 11.98 10.73
N ILE A 491 18.81 13.09 11.41
CA ILE A 491 18.17 14.40 11.19
C ILE A 491 18.92 15.17 10.12
#